data_1a0fe2c4791d5341345ca5174e956ed0
#
_entry.id   1a0fe2c4791d5341345ca5174e956ed0
#
_cell.length_a   1.000
_cell.length_b   1.000
_cell.length_c   1.000
_cell.angle_alpha   90.00
_cell.angle_beta   90.00
_cell.angle_gamma   90.00
#
_symmetry.space_group_name_H-M   'P 1'
#
loop_
_entity.id
_entity.type
_entity.pdbx_description
1 polymer ?
#
loop_
_entity_poly.entity_id
_entity_poly.type
_entity_poly.pdbx_seq_one_letter_code
_entity_poly.pdbx_strand_id
1 'polypeptide(L)'
;MDASNSVELQMVRDSARDYLATHSDTAAVRRVTEAGAAHDDALWRAIAAELGWCGIALPEAVGGAGLGAPGLALLQEQLGQRLACVPFWSTACIAAPWLQAALGERNSARWLERLATGKCHAAAVWPADGGWQYGDVAITAQAHADGFVLHGSAAQVHDAVGADWLLVPARLDGGEPALFLLESAALTDAARVSLISLDTLDRTRPIASLRLDGLKVRADACLARGDAAARGLAQAWWHGKLMLAAEQLGAAQQCLDLTVAYASERVQFGRAIASFQAVKHRCAQMMVLVEAARSAVYGAAHAWEAADKADARIEIAAAAVAADEALRFGAQEAIQLHGGVGFTWEYDPQLYFKRAQAASHWLGGAGAALAYLADFVDTPIAARKTGGQHERA
;
A
#
# COMPACT_ATOMS: atom_id res chain seq x y z
N MET A 1 4.41 -17.41 19.00
CA MET A 1 5.13 -16.39 19.81
C MET A 1 4.59 -15.06 19.33
N ASP A 2 3.96 -14.32 20.21
CA ASP A 2 3.26 -13.09 19.84
C ASP A 2 4.30 -11.99 19.58
N ALA A 3 4.72 -11.88 18.35
CA ALA A 3 5.81 -10.99 17.96
C ALA A 3 5.34 -9.53 17.75
N SER A 4 4.03 -9.26 17.85
CA SER A 4 3.51 -7.90 18.03
C SER A 4 3.83 -7.38 19.44
N ASN A 5 4.32 -8.24 20.32
CA ASN A 5 4.61 -7.99 21.72
C ASN A 5 6.07 -7.65 22.04
N SER A 6 6.92 -7.40 21.06
CA SER A 6 8.19 -6.79 21.41
C SER A 6 7.93 -5.38 21.96
N VAL A 7 8.57 -5.04 23.07
CA VAL A 7 8.43 -3.71 23.70
C VAL A 7 8.68 -2.59 22.68
N GLU A 8 9.60 -2.80 21.78
CA GLU A 8 9.98 -1.86 20.74
C GLU A 8 8.83 -1.62 19.73
N LEU A 9 8.19 -2.68 19.24
CA LEU A 9 7.04 -2.57 18.34
C LEU A 9 5.84 -1.89 19.03
N GLN A 10 5.64 -2.14 20.33
CA GLN A 10 4.60 -1.43 21.09
C GLN A 10 4.91 0.06 21.21
N MET A 11 6.15 0.43 21.49
CA MET A 11 6.58 1.83 21.55
C MET A 11 6.37 2.54 20.20
N VAL A 12 6.71 1.89 19.08
CA VAL A 12 6.45 2.42 17.74
C VAL A 12 4.96 2.65 17.51
N ARG A 13 4.12 1.66 17.84
CA ARG A 13 2.65 1.77 17.71
C ARG A 13 2.10 2.94 18.50
N ASP A 14 2.43 3.02 19.79
CA ASP A 14 1.90 4.04 20.67
C ASP A 14 2.34 5.43 20.24
N SER A 15 3.62 5.60 19.90
CA SER A 15 4.16 6.85 19.37
C SER A 15 3.47 7.28 18.08
N ALA A 16 3.29 6.35 17.14
CA ALA A 16 2.63 6.63 15.86
C ALA A 16 1.15 7.00 16.06
N ARG A 17 0.42 6.25 16.89
CA ARG A 17 -0.97 6.55 17.22
C ARG A 17 -1.12 7.95 17.79
N ASP A 18 -0.31 8.29 18.80
CA ASP A 18 -0.41 9.57 19.51
C ASP A 18 0.00 10.75 18.61
N TYR A 19 1.03 10.56 17.79
CA TYR A 19 1.45 11.56 16.80
C TYR A 19 0.37 11.81 15.76
N LEU A 20 -0.16 10.77 15.13
CA LEU A 20 -1.18 10.90 14.08
C LEU A 20 -2.54 11.37 14.63
N ALA A 21 -2.87 11.09 15.89
CA ALA A 21 -4.07 11.62 16.52
C ALA A 21 -4.07 13.16 16.55
N THR A 22 -2.90 13.77 16.64
CA THR A 22 -2.74 15.23 16.70
C THR A 22 -2.51 15.87 15.32
N HIS A 23 -1.79 15.18 14.42
CA HIS A 23 -1.31 15.77 13.16
C HIS A 23 -2.07 15.30 11.91
N SER A 24 -2.86 14.22 12.01
CA SER A 24 -3.68 13.68 10.93
C SER A 24 -5.10 13.37 11.45
N ASP A 25 -5.72 14.36 12.08
CA ASP A 25 -7.14 14.29 12.40
C ASP A 25 -7.99 14.42 11.13
N THR A 26 -9.27 14.14 11.23
CA THR A 26 -10.17 14.19 10.07
C THR A 26 -10.27 15.62 9.48
N ALA A 27 -10.08 16.65 10.28
CA ALA A 27 -10.04 18.03 9.78
C ALA A 27 -8.81 18.26 8.90
N ALA A 28 -7.64 17.70 9.25
CA ALA A 28 -6.45 17.72 8.40
C ALA A 28 -6.69 16.99 7.08
N VAL A 29 -7.27 15.78 7.12
CA VAL A 29 -7.62 15.01 5.92
C VAL A 29 -8.55 15.80 5.00
N ARG A 30 -9.59 16.44 5.55
CA ARG A 30 -10.52 17.27 4.78
C ARG A 30 -9.81 18.46 4.13
N ARG A 31 -8.95 19.17 4.85
CA ARG A 31 -8.17 20.29 4.27
C ARG A 31 -7.37 19.87 3.04
N VAL A 32 -6.68 18.73 3.09
CA VAL A 32 -5.90 18.21 1.96
C VAL A 32 -6.80 17.87 0.77
N THR A 33 -7.88 17.15 1.01
CA THR A 33 -8.80 16.68 -0.04
C THR A 33 -9.61 17.83 -0.67
N GLU A 34 -9.99 18.84 0.10
CA GLU A 34 -10.70 20.02 -0.38
C GLU A 34 -9.78 20.97 -1.15
N ALA A 35 -8.52 21.08 -0.74
CA ALA A 35 -7.52 21.85 -1.47
C ALA A 35 -7.10 21.19 -2.79
N GLY A 36 -7.47 19.92 -3.02
CA GLY A 36 -7.00 19.12 -4.16
C GLY A 36 -5.49 18.89 -4.14
N ALA A 37 -4.87 18.95 -2.95
CA ALA A 37 -3.45 18.69 -2.79
C ALA A 37 -3.16 17.19 -2.94
N ALA A 38 -1.98 16.87 -3.48
CA ALA A 38 -1.58 15.47 -3.64
C ALA A 38 -1.39 14.78 -2.27
N HIS A 39 -0.81 15.52 -1.31
CA HIS A 39 -0.59 15.01 0.05
C HIS A 39 -0.43 16.18 1.04
N ASP A 40 -0.35 15.86 2.32
CA ASP A 40 0.02 16.80 3.39
C ASP A 40 1.56 16.87 3.47
N ASP A 41 2.14 17.92 2.88
CA ASP A 41 3.58 18.13 2.83
C ASP A 41 4.23 18.26 4.22
N ALA A 42 3.51 18.86 5.17
CA ALA A 42 4.02 19.04 6.52
C ALA A 42 4.06 17.71 7.26
N LEU A 43 2.98 16.94 7.20
CA LEU A 43 2.92 15.60 7.78
C LEU A 43 3.95 14.69 7.10
N TRP A 44 4.05 14.73 5.76
CA TRP A 44 5.03 13.91 5.03
C TRP A 44 6.46 14.20 5.48
N ARG A 45 6.86 15.46 5.54
CA ARG A 45 8.19 15.85 6.01
C ARG A 45 8.48 15.34 7.41
N ALA A 46 7.52 15.50 8.31
CA ALA A 46 7.67 15.05 9.69
C ALA A 46 7.85 13.54 9.79
N ILE A 47 6.97 12.72 9.18
CA ILE A 47 7.05 11.26 9.29
C ILE A 47 8.23 10.67 8.51
N ALA A 48 8.59 11.26 7.38
CA ALA A 48 9.64 10.72 6.52
C ALA A 48 11.04 11.15 6.98
N ALA A 49 11.25 12.48 7.23
CA ALA A 49 12.57 13.01 7.51
C ALA A 49 12.88 13.17 9.01
N GLU A 50 11.88 13.55 9.83
CA GLU A 50 12.12 13.83 11.25
C GLU A 50 11.93 12.59 12.12
N LEU A 51 10.87 11.80 11.87
CA LEU A 51 10.59 10.57 12.60
C LEU A 51 11.18 9.32 11.96
N GLY A 52 11.69 9.41 10.72
CA GLY A 52 12.37 8.32 10.04
C GLY A 52 11.51 7.11 9.71
N TRP A 53 10.18 7.27 9.62
CA TRP A 53 9.27 6.14 9.41
C TRP A 53 9.50 5.40 8.09
N CYS A 54 9.96 6.11 7.05
CA CYS A 54 10.28 5.48 5.77
C CYS A 54 11.42 4.47 5.85
N GLY A 55 12.28 4.58 6.88
CA GLY A 55 13.37 3.66 7.15
C GLY A 55 13.03 2.53 8.11
N ILE A 56 11.82 2.47 8.68
CA ILE A 56 11.48 1.56 9.79
C ILE A 56 11.82 0.09 9.50
N ALA A 57 11.56 -0.37 8.27
CA ALA A 57 11.81 -1.74 7.85
C ALA A 57 13.19 -1.96 7.22
N LEU A 58 13.90 -0.89 6.89
CA LEU A 58 15.18 -0.96 6.19
C LEU A 58 16.33 -1.27 7.14
N PRO A 59 17.42 -1.90 6.66
CA PRO A 59 18.61 -2.15 7.45
C PRO A 59 19.26 -0.86 8.00
N GLU A 60 19.88 -0.93 9.17
CA GLU A 60 20.64 0.18 9.78
C GLU A 60 21.73 0.73 8.87
N ALA A 61 22.35 -0.12 8.04
CA ALA A 61 23.39 0.25 7.10
C ALA A 61 22.95 1.31 6.06
N VAL A 62 21.66 1.47 5.84
CA VAL A 62 21.07 2.50 4.95
C VAL A 62 20.26 3.54 5.70
N GLY A 63 20.47 3.64 7.02
CA GLY A 63 19.76 4.61 7.87
C GLY A 63 18.36 4.14 8.31
N GLY A 64 18.07 2.85 8.24
CA GLY A 64 16.83 2.26 8.73
C GLY A 64 16.88 1.84 10.19
N ALA A 65 15.77 1.34 10.72
CA ALA A 65 15.64 0.82 12.09
C ALA A 65 15.67 -0.72 12.17
N GLY A 66 15.62 -1.44 11.05
CA GLY A 66 15.72 -2.90 11.01
C GLY A 66 14.51 -3.65 11.57
N LEU A 67 13.35 -2.99 11.75
CA LEU A 67 12.16 -3.62 12.34
C LEU A 67 11.33 -4.45 11.34
N GLY A 68 11.76 -4.53 10.08
CA GLY A 68 11.18 -5.36 9.05
C GLY A 68 9.71 -5.07 8.75
N ALA A 69 9.05 -6.04 8.11
CA ALA A 69 7.66 -5.93 7.74
C ALA A 69 6.70 -5.76 8.94
N PRO A 70 6.94 -6.36 10.13
CA PRO A 70 6.09 -6.11 11.30
C PRO A 70 6.08 -4.64 11.74
N GLY A 71 7.25 -3.98 11.79
CA GLY A 71 7.35 -2.56 12.13
C GLY A 71 6.65 -1.67 11.09
N LEU A 72 6.82 -2.00 9.82
CA LEU A 72 6.18 -1.26 8.73
C LEU A 72 4.66 -1.43 8.73
N ALA A 73 4.16 -2.66 8.98
CA ALA A 73 2.72 -2.95 9.08
C ALA A 73 2.06 -2.17 10.22
N LEU A 74 2.75 -2.02 11.36
CA LEU A 74 2.29 -1.19 12.47
C LEU A 74 2.08 0.26 12.06
N LEU A 75 3.06 0.86 11.40
CA LEU A 75 2.93 2.25 10.92
C LEU A 75 1.81 2.38 9.89
N GLN A 76 1.73 1.43 8.97
CA GLN A 76 0.71 1.44 7.92
C GLN A 76 -0.72 1.28 8.51
N GLU A 77 -0.89 0.45 9.54
CA GLU A 77 -2.15 0.36 10.30
C GLU A 77 -2.54 1.72 10.90
N GLN A 78 -1.61 2.41 11.57
CA GLN A 78 -1.88 3.72 12.17
C GLN A 78 -2.19 4.80 11.13
N LEU A 79 -1.47 4.80 9.99
CA LEU A 79 -1.74 5.69 8.86
C LEU A 79 -3.13 5.41 8.25
N GLY A 80 -3.50 4.14 8.11
CA GLY A 80 -4.82 3.71 7.64
C GLY A 80 -5.94 4.12 8.59
N GLN A 81 -5.72 4.00 9.89
CA GLN A 81 -6.68 4.41 10.91
C GLN A 81 -7.05 5.89 10.79
N ARG A 82 -6.11 6.73 10.35
CA ARG A 82 -6.30 8.18 10.20
C ARG A 82 -6.54 8.63 8.75
N LEU A 83 -6.58 7.73 7.78
CA LEU A 83 -6.61 8.05 6.35
C LEU A 83 -5.55 9.09 5.97
N ALA A 84 -4.35 8.96 6.54
CA ALA A 84 -3.29 9.95 6.39
C ALA A 84 -2.95 10.18 4.91
N CYS A 85 -3.03 11.43 4.47
CA CYS A 85 -2.80 11.82 3.07
C CYS A 85 -1.30 12.00 2.83
N VAL A 86 -0.56 10.90 2.77
CA VAL A 86 0.90 10.88 2.56
C VAL A 86 1.30 9.75 1.61
N PRO A 87 2.38 9.90 0.80
CA PRO A 87 2.83 8.90 -0.15
C PRO A 87 3.65 7.77 0.52
N PHE A 88 3.30 7.39 1.75
CA PHE A 88 4.04 6.41 2.54
C PHE A 88 3.93 5.00 1.95
N TRP A 89 2.72 4.59 1.53
CA TRP A 89 2.50 3.28 0.94
C TRP A 89 3.32 3.06 -0.34
N SER A 90 3.29 4.02 -1.26
CA SER A 90 4.05 3.94 -2.52
C SER A 90 5.56 4.01 -2.28
N THR A 91 6.02 4.81 -1.32
CA THR A 91 7.44 5.02 -1.05
C THR A 91 8.06 3.91 -0.20
N ALA A 92 7.59 3.75 1.03
CA ALA A 92 8.18 2.82 1.99
C ALA A 92 7.72 1.38 1.78
N CYS A 93 6.44 1.19 1.39
CA CYS A 93 5.86 -0.15 1.31
C CYS A 93 6.00 -0.80 -0.07
N ILE A 94 6.29 -0.02 -1.11
CA ILE A 94 6.41 -0.53 -2.49
C ILE A 94 7.79 -0.25 -3.08
N ALA A 95 8.18 1.02 -3.22
CA ALA A 95 9.39 1.38 -3.95
C ALA A 95 10.66 0.87 -3.25
N ALA A 96 10.76 0.98 -1.94
CA ALA A 96 11.92 0.52 -1.19
C ALA A 96 12.13 -1.01 -1.32
N PRO A 97 11.13 -1.88 -1.05
CA PRO A 97 11.29 -3.32 -1.25
C PRO A 97 11.47 -3.72 -2.71
N TRP A 98 10.90 -2.97 -3.68
CA TRP A 98 11.14 -3.24 -5.10
C TRP A 98 12.60 -3.04 -5.47
N LEU A 99 13.18 -1.89 -5.09
CA LEU A 99 14.59 -1.61 -5.34
C LEU A 99 15.51 -2.63 -4.67
N GLN A 100 15.20 -3.00 -3.44
CA GLN A 100 15.98 -4.00 -2.71
C GLN A 100 15.95 -5.37 -3.40
N ALA A 101 14.77 -5.81 -3.82
CA ALA A 101 14.58 -7.12 -4.45
C ALA A 101 15.16 -7.21 -5.87
N ALA A 102 15.06 -6.11 -6.65
CA ALA A 102 15.57 -6.06 -8.02
C ALA A 102 17.10 -5.90 -8.08
N LEU A 103 17.69 -5.13 -7.15
CA LEU A 103 19.10 -4.74 -7.21
C LEU A 103 19.98 -5.51 -6.22
N GLY A 104 19.40 -6.12 -5.19
CA GLY A 104 20.12 -6.65 -4.03
C GLY A 104 20.63 -5.55 -3.11
N GLU A 105 21.05 -5.92 -1.89
CA GLU A 105 21.36 -4.99 -0.81
C GLU A 105 22.42 -3.94 -1.18
N ARG A 106 23.56 -4.37 -1.74
CA ARG A 106 24.66 -3.47 -2.05
C ARG A 106 24.33 -2.44 -3.13
N ASN A 107 23.64 -2.88 -4.18
CA ASN A 107 23.36 -2.01 -5.33
C ASN A 107 22.16 -1.08 -5.07
N SER A 108 21.24 -1.46 -4.18
CA SER A 108 20.09 -0.64 -3.81
C SER A 108 20.42 0.41 -2.75
N ALA A 109 21.51 0.26 -2.00
CA ALA A 109 21.83 1.08 -0.81
C ALA A 109 21.69 2.59 -1.04
N ARG A 110 22.25 3.12 -2.13
CA ARG A 110 22.16 4.56 -2.45
C ARG A 110 20.75 5.08 -2.64
N TRP A 111 19.84 4.21 -3.12
CA TRP A 111 18.44 4.56 -3.35
C TRP A 111 17.65 4.45 -2.05
N LEU A 112 17.90 3.37 -1.30
CA LEU A 112 17.23 3.11 -0.02
C LEU A 112 17.57 4.18 1.02
N GLU A 113 18.82 4.66 1.07
CA GLU A 113 19.24 5.76 1.96
C GLU A 113 18.43 7.04 1.70
N ARG A 114 18.18 7.37 0.44
CA ARG A 114 17.38 8.55 0.09
C ARG A 114 15.92 8.41 0.48
N LEU A 115 15.33 7.20 0.31
CA LEU A 115 13.97 6.90 0.74
C LEU A 115 13.87 6.89 2.27
N ALA A 116 14.81 6.20 2.96
CA ALA A 116 14.83 6.10 4.42
C ALA A 116 14.89 7.46 5.12
N THR A 117 15.63 8.41 4.53
CA THR A 117 15.82 9.76 5.08
C THR A 117 14.76 10.76 4.63
N GLY A 118 13.73 10.33 3.90
CA GLY A 118 12.66 11.20 3.41
C GLY A 118 13.10 12.27 2.40
N LYS A 119 14.29 12.15 1.82
CA LYS A 119 14.83 13.09 0.83
C LYS A 119 14.13 13.01 -0.52
N CYS A 120 13.40 11.93 -0.74
CA CYS A 120 12.55 11.77 -1.92
C CYS A 120 11.40 10.82 -1.62
N HIS A 121 10.31 11.00 -2.36
CA HIS A 121 9.26 10.01 -2.40
C HIS A 121 9.18 9.37 -3.78
N ALA A 122 8.72 8.11 -3.81
CA ALA A 122 8.65 7.35 -5.03
C ALA A 122 7.25 6.76 -5.23
N ALA A 123 6.85 6.68 -6.49
CA ALA A 123 5.66 5.99 -6.94
C ALA A 123 6.02 4.82 -7.85
N ALA A 124 5.07 3.91 -8.06
CA ALA A 124 5.28 2.70 -8.84
C ALA A 124 4.16 2.49 -9.87
N VAL A 125 4.57 2.11 -11.07
CA VAL A 125 3.66 1.70 -12.14
C VAL A 125 3.42 0.19 -12.03
N TRP A 126 2.16 -0.22 -12.20
CA TRP A 126 1.75 -1.62 -12.16
C TRP A 126 1.26 -2.10 -13.53
N PRO A 127 1.26 -3.42 -13.80
CA PRO A 127 0.51 -4.01 -14.90
C PRO A 127 -0.95 -3.56 -14.90
N ALA A 128 -1.59 -3.56 -16.05
CA ALA A 128 -2.93 -2.99 -16.24
C ALA A 128 -4.02 -3.71 -15.42
N ASP A 129 -3.84 -5.00 -15.15
CA ASP A 129 -4.71 -5.83 -14.30
C ASP A 129 -4.45 -5.67 -12.80
N GLY A 130 -3.43 -4.87 -12.42
CA GLY A 130 -2.97 -4.73 -11.04
C GLY A 130 -2.22 -5.96 -10.50
N GLY A 131 -1.80 -6.87 -11.38
CA GLY A 131 -1.04 -8.08 -11.05
C GLY A 131 0.46 -7.86 -10.94
N TRP A 132 1.21 -8.98 -10.89
CA TRP A 132 2.68 -8.95 -10.75
C TRP A 132 3.42 -9.64 -11.90
N GLN A 133 2.72 -10.01 -12.96
CA GLN A 133 3.31 -10.71 -14.09
C GLN A 133 3.77 -9.73 -15.16
N TYR A 134 4.99 -9.88 -15.63
CA TYR A 134 5.52 -9.00 -16.68
C TYR A 134 4.81 -9.14 -18.02
N GLY A 135 4.11 -10.25 -18.26
CA GLY A 135 3.30 -10.43 -19.48
C GLY A 135 2.26 -9.33 -19.69
N ASP A 136 1.73 -8.80 -18.58
CA ASP A 136 0.66 -7.79 -18.55
C ASP A 136 1.18 -6.35 -18.47
N VAL A 137 2.50 -6.15 -18.45
CA VAL A 137 3.11 -4.82 -18.48
C VAL A 137 2.89 -4.17 -19.84
N ALA A 138 2.19 -3.04 -19.86
CA ALA A 138 1.83 -2.30 -21.07
C ALA A 138 2.93 -1.37 -21.60
N ILE A 139 3.96 -1.09 -20.79
CA ILE A 139 5.08 -0.23 -21.18
C ILE A 139 6.17 -1.07 -21.83
N THR A 140 6.66 -0.58 -22.96
CA THR A 140 7.77 -1.16 -23.72
C THR A 140 8.97 -0.23 -23.74
N ALA A 141 10.17 -0.79 -23.85
CA ALA A 141 11.40 -0.02 -23.94
C ALA A 141 12.26 -0.61 -25.06
N GLN A 142 12.59 0.22 -26.04
CA GLN A 142 13.44 -0.14 -27.18
C GLN A 142 14.85 0.40 -26.97
N ALA A 143 15.86 -0.40 -27.27
CA ALA A 143 17.24 0.05 -27.21
C ALA A 143 17.49 1.18 -28.24
N HIS A 144 18.20 2.22 -27.82
CA HIS A 144 18.56 3.36 -28.63
C HIS A 144 20.00 3.78 -28.28
N ALA A 145 20.77 4.25 -29.24
CA ALA A 145 22.20 4.58 -29.14
C ALA A 145 22.81 4.62 -27.70
N ASP A 146 22.38 5.58 -26.88
CA ASP A 146 22.92 5.81 -25.53
C ASP A 146 21.93 5.44 -24.39
N GLY A 147 20.89 4.65 -24.69
CA GLY A 147 19.88 4.31 -23.69
C GLY A 147 18.67 3.60 -24.27
N PHE A 148 17.47 4.06 -23.89
CA PHE A 148 16.21 3.45 -24.29
C PHE A 148 15.17 4.49 -24.67
N VAL A 149 14.19 4.06 -25.46
CA VAL A 149 12.98 4.82 -25.77
C VAL A 149 11.79 4.07 -25.20
N LEU A 150 11.04 4.73 -24.30
CA LEU A 150 9.89 4.15 -23.61
C LEU A 150 8.59 4.57 -24.29
N HIS A 151 7.67 3.60 -24.45
CA HIS A 151 6.31 3.80 -24.96
C HIS A 151 5.31 3.01 -24.12
N GLY A 152 4.11 3.53 -23.97
CA GLY A 152 3.01 2.85 -23.31
C GLY A 152 2.26 3.71 -22.33
N SER A 153 1.37 3.11 -21.57
CA SER A 153 0.54 3.82 -20.62
C SER A 153 0.20 2.97 -19.41
N ALA A 154 -0.09 3.64 -18.29
CA ALA A 154 -0.69 3.05 -17.10
C ALA A 154 -1.91 3.89 -16.70
N ALA A 155 -3.06 3.24 -16.54
CA ALA A 155 -4.31 3.93 -16.25
C ALA A 155 -4.36 4.48 -14.82
N GLN A 156 -3.68 3.84 -13.89
CA GLN A 156 -3.69 4.18 -12.47
C GLN A 156 -2.30 4.05 -11.87
N VAL A 157 -1.76 5.17 -11.40
CA VAL A 157 -0.48 5.23 -10.70
C VAL A 157 -0.70 6.04 -9.42
N HIS A 158 -0.62 5.35 -8.28
CA HIS A 158 -0.82 5.96 -6.97
C HIS A 158 0.34 6.87 -6.61
N ASP A 159 0.04 8.01 -5.99
CA ASP A 159 1.01 8.98 -5.49
C ASP A 159 2.03 9.48 -6.54
N ALA A 160 1.70 9.37 -7.84
CA ALA A 160 2.65 9.76 -8.90
C ALA A 160 2.79 11.27 -9.09
N VAL A 161 1.77 12.03 -8.72
CA VAL A 161 1.82 13.50 -8.83
C VAL A 161 2.77 14.07 -7.79
N GLY A 162 3.81 14.75 -8.24
CA GLY A 162 4.85 15.30 -7.38
C GLY A 162 5.91 14.27 -6.93
N ALA A 163 5.86 13.02 -7.42
CA ALA A 163 6.88 12.03 -7.11
C ALA A 163 8.25 12.44 -7.64
N ASP A 164 9.29 12.28 -6.79
CA ASP A 164 10.68 12.48 -7.20
C ASP A 164 11.14 11.35 -8.11
N TRP A 165 10.65 10.13 -7.85
CA TRP A 165 10.97 8.93 -8.61
C TRP A 165 9.72 8.16 -9.01
N LEU A 166 9.73 7.66 -10.24
CA LEU A 166 8.73 6.73 -10.73
C LEU A 166 9.42 5.42 -11.13
N LEU A 167 9.08 4.33 -10.47
CA LEU A 167 9.51 2.98 -10.82
C LEU A 167 8.60 2.46 -11.92
N VAL A 168 9.18 2.14 -13.07
CA VAL A 168 8.46 1.74 -14.28
C VAL A 168 8.92 0.37 -14.73
N PRO A 169 8.09 -0.67 -14.60
CA PRO A 169 8.33 -1.94 -15.25
C PRO A 169 8.10 -1.77 -16.75
N ALA A 170 8.97 -2.33 -17.56
CA ALA A 170 8.83 -2.31 -19.02
C ALA A 170 9.29 -3.64 -19.64
N ARG A 171 8.80 -3.94 -20.83
CA ARG A 171 9.28 -5.06 -21.63
C ARG A 171 10.24 -4.55 -22.67
N LEU A 172 11.46 -5.11 -22.69
CA LEU A 172 12.44 -4.85 -23.75
C LEU A 172 12.05 -5.59 -25.04
N ASP A 173 12.80 -5.35 -26.10
CA ASP A 173 12.70 -6.12 -27.34
C ASP A 173 12.84 -7.62 -27.04
N GLY A 174 11.94 -8.44 -27.61
CA GLY A 174 11.87 -9.87 -27.28
C GLY A 174 11.11 -10.22 -26.01
N GLY A 175 10.55 -9.24 -25.29
CA GLY A 175 9.71 -9.45 -24.11
C GLY A 175 10.48 -9.58 -22.78
N GLU A 176 11.80 -9.35 -22.79
CA GLU A 176 12.62 -9.39 -21.57
C GLU A 176 12.13 -8.36 -20.54
N PRO A 177 11.89 -8.76 -19.27
CA PRO A 177 11.57 -7.84 -18.17
C PRO A 177 12.66 -6.78 -17.94
N ALA A 178 12.26 -5.55 -17.64
CA ALA A 178 13.17 -4.49 -17.21
C ALA A 178 12.51 -3.55 -16.20
N LEU A 179 13.29 -3.04 -15.25
CA LEU A 179 12.88 -2.02 -14.31
C LEU A 179 13.60 -0.72 -14.64
N PHE A 180 12.84 0.33 -14.89
CA PHE A 180 13.36 1.68 -15.07
C PHE A 180 13.03 2.55 -13.84
N LEU A 181 13.92 3.49 -13.54
CA LEU A 181 13.66 4.58 -12.63
C LEU A 181 13.65 5.87 -13.43
N LEU A 182 12.53 6.57 -13.41
CA LEU A 182 12.38 7.90 -14.00
C LEU A 182 12.42 8.94 -12.88
N GLU A 183 13.36 9.86 -12.96
CA GLU A 183 13.42 11.00 -12.06
C GLU A 183 12.41 12.08 -12.47
N SER A 184 11.96 12.93 -11.52
CA SER A 184 10.99 14.00 -11.75
C SER A 184 11.34 14.90 -12.95
N ALA A 185 12.62 15.15 -13.19
CA ALA A 185 13.09 15.91 -14.34
C ALA A 185 12.66 15.28 -15.69
N ALA A 186 12.67 13.94 -15.79
CA ALA A 186 12.22 13.24 -17.00
C ALA A 186 10.69 13.29 -17.15
N LEU A 187 9.95 13.43 -16.05
CA LEU A 187 8.49 13.50 -16.04
C LEU A 187 7.96 14.88 -16.47
N THR A 188 8.80 15.89 -16.57
CA THR A 188 8.43 17.26 -17.02
C THR A 188 8.47 17.44 -18.53
N ASP A 189 8.94 16.45 -19.30
CA ASP A 189 8.91 16.49 -20.78
C ASP A 189 7.48 16.33 -21.31
N ALA A 190 6.72 17.41 -21.29
CA ALA A 190 5.31 17.44 -21.71
C ALA A 190 5.08 17.01 -23.18
N ALA A 191 6.12 16.96 -24.02
CA ALA A 191 6.02 16.44 -25.37
C ALA A 191 6.02 14.90 -25.41
N ARG A 192 6.52 14.24 -24.38
CA ARG A 192 6.75 12.80 -24.33
C ARG A 192 6.08 12.13 -23.13
N VAL A 193 5.73 12.88 -22.11
CA VAL A 193 5.12 12.39 -20.87
C VAL A 193 3.82 13.13 -20.60
N SER A 194 2.76 12.36 -20.40
CA SER A 194 1.50 12.89 -19.87
C SER A 194 1.21 12.19 -18.55
N LEU A 195 1.24 12.96 -17.47
CA LEU A 195 0.87 12.52 -16.12
C LEU A 195 -0.32 13.38 -15.67
N ILE A 196 -1.51 12.77 -15.65
CA ILE A 196 -2.77 13.48 -15.41
C ILE A 196 -3.40 12.94 -14.14
N SER A 197 -3.60 13.83 -13.14
CA SER A 197 -4.35 13.50 -11.95
C SER A 197 -5.79 13.13 -12.29
N LEU A 198 -6.29 12.07 -11.65
CA LEU A 198 -7.67 11.59 -11.84
C LEU A 198 -8.55 12.09 -10.71
N ASP A 199 -9.76 12.55 -11.07
CA ASP A 199 -10.79 12.86 -10.06
C ASP A 199 -11.46 11.54 -9.63
N THR A 200 -11.09 11.08 -8.45
CA THR A 200 -11.51 9.78 -7.90
C THR A 200 -12.51 9.95 -6.75
N LEU A 201 -13.27 8.91 -6.47
CA LEU A 201 -14.20 8.88 -5.33
C LEU A 201 -13.48 9.09 -4.00
N ASP A 202 -12.36 8.41 -3.81
CA ASP A 202 -11.44 8.59 -2.67
C ASP A 202 -10.35 9.59 -3.03
N ARG A 203 -10.42 10.77 -2.44
CA ARG A 203 -9.44 11.84 -2.62
C ARG A 203 -8.32 11.83 -1.59
N THR A 204 -8.33 10.88 -0.65
CA THR A 204 -7.32 10.79 0.40
C THR A 204 -6.02 10.12 -0.09
N ARG A 205 -6.04 9.50 -1.30
CA ARG A 205 -4.86 9.01 -2.02
C ARG A 205 -4.98 9.38 -3.50
N PRO A 206 -4.11 10.27 -4.00
CA PRO A 206 -4.16 10.70 -5.39
C PRO A 206 -3.76 9.57 -6.33
N ILE A 207 -4.45 9.48 -7.46
CA ILE A 207 -4.16 8.56 -8.54
C ILE A 207 -3.98 9.38 -9.81
N ALA A 208 -3.01 9.03 -10.63
CA ALA A 208 -2.81 9.63 -11.94
C ALA A 208 -2.80 8.59 -13.04
N SER A 209 -3.14 9.00 -14.26
CA SER A 209 -2.82 8.23 -15.45
C SER A 209 -1.47 8.66 -16.00
N LEU A 210 -0.68 7.70 -16.47
CA LEU A 210 0.62 7.92 -17.11
C LEU A 210 0.57 7.51 -18.57
N ARG A 211 1.11 8.34 -19.46
CA ARG A 211 1.41 7.99 -20.85
C ARG A 211 2.83 8.41 -21.22
N LEU A 212 3.56 7.48 -21.80
CA LEU A 212 4.91 7.68 -22.34
C LEU A 212 4.84 7.55 -23.87
N ASP A 213 5.26 8.58 -24.59
CA ASP A 213 5.22 8.64 -26.05
C ASP A 213 6.62 8.91 -26.63
N GLY A 214 7.44 7.89 -26.65
CA GLY A 214 8.81 7.98 -27.11
C GLY A 214 9.75 8.72 -26.15
N LEU A 215 9.56 8.53 -24.84
CA LEU A 215 10.45 9.12 -23.84
C LEU A 215 11.83 8.49 -23.93
N LYS A 216 12.83 9.33 -24.25
CA LYS A 216 14.23 8.90 -24.26
C LYS A 216 14.83 8.98 -22.87
N VAL A 217 15.41 7.87 -22.43
CA VAL A 217 16.11 7.75 -21.16
C VAL A 217 17.51 7.20 -21.36
N ARG A 218 18.41 7.58 -20.46
CA ARG A 218 19.80 7.08 -20.49
C ARG A 218 19.85 5.59 -20.09
N ALA A 219 20.94 4.92 -20.42
CA ALA A 219 21.12 3.51 -20.08
C ALA A 219 21.08 3.24 -18.57
N ASP A 220 21.56 4.19 -17.77
CA ASP A 220 21.60 4.11 -16.29
C ASP A 220 20.20 4.25 -15.64
N ALA A 221 19.18 4.67 -16.37
CA ALA A 221 17.80 4.63 -15.91
C ALA A 221 17.24 3.20 -15.84
N CYS A 222 17.80 2.24 -16.59
CA CYS A 222 17.47 0.83 -16.51
C CYS A 222 18.22 0.20 -15.33
N LEU A 223 17.52 0.00 -14.22
CA LEU A 223 18.11 -0.47 -12.99
C LEU A 223 18.33 -1.99 -12.95
N ALA A 224 17.41 -2.76 -13.54
CA ALA A 224 17.45 -4.21 -13.55
C ALA A 224 16.82 -4.78 -14.82
N ARG A 225 17.23 -6.00 -15.22
CA ARG A 225 16.73 -6.73 -16.39
C ARG A 225 16.50 -8.21 -16.06
N GLY A 226 15.73 -8.87 -16.92
CA GLY A 226 15.48 -10.32 -16.84
C GLY A 226 14.85 -10.72 -15.50
N ASP A 227 15.33 -11.83 -14.95
CA ASP A 227 14.82 -12.39 -13.69
C ASP A 227 14.90 -11.45 -12.50
N ALA A 228 15.92 -10.59 -12.44
CA ALA A 228 16.05 -9.63 -11.35
C ALA A 228 14.91 -8.59 -11.38
N ALA A 229 14.55 -8.10 -12.55
CA ALA A 229 13.41 -7.20 -12.71
C ALA A 229 12.08 -7.91 -12.39
N ALA A 230 11.91 -9.15 -12.87
CA ALA A 230 10.71 -9.94 -12.63
C ALA A 230 10.52 -10.26 -11.12
N ARG A 231 11.57 -10.73 -10.45
CA ARG A 231 11.55 -10.96 -8.99
C ARG A 231 11.23 -9.67 -8.22
N GLY A 232 11.83 -8.55 -8.65
CA GLY A 232 11.59 -7.25 -8.02
C GLY A 232 10.10 -6.87 -8.05
N LEU A 233 9.46 -6.96 -9.22
CA LEU A 233 8.03 -6.67 -9.39
C LEU A 233 7.16 -7.58 -8.51
N ALA A 234 7.42 -8.90 -8.55
CA ALA A 234 6.65 -9.85 -7.76
C ALA A 234 6.79 -9.60 -6.25
N GLN A 235 8.00 -9.36 -5.74
CA GLN A 235 8.20 -9.07 -4.33
C GLN A 235 7.57 -7.75 -3.90
N ALA A 236 7.69 -6.71 -4.72
CA ALA A 236 7.05 -5.42 -4.46
C ALA A 236 5.52 -5.54 -4.40
N TRP A 237 4.94 -6.36 -5.27
CA TRP A 237 3.50 -6.60 -5.28
C TRP A 237 3.03 -7.28 -3.98
N TRP A 238 3.67 -8.38 -3.60
CA TRP A 238 3.30 -9.11 -2.38
C TRP A 238 3.49 -8.27 -1.12
N HIS A 239 4.59 -7.54 -1.05
CA HIS A 239 4.84 -6.63 0.07
C HIS A 239 3.85 -5.47 0.10
N GLY A 240 3.59 -4.84 -1.05
CA GLY A 240 2.58 -3.79 -1.18
C GLY A 240 1.18 -4.27 -0.82
N LYS A 241 0.84 -5.53 -1.15
CA LYS A 241 -0.44 -6.18 -0.80
C LYS A 241 -0.57 -6.38 0.71
N LEU A 242 0.47 -6.86 1.38
CA LEU A 242 0.53 -7.00 2.83
C LEU A 242 0.32 -5.64 3.52
N MET A 243 1.03 -4.61 3.07
CA MET A 243 0.92 -3.27 3.66
C MET A 243 -0.42 -2.61 3.37
N LEU A 244 -1.05 -2.90 2.23
CA LEU A 244 -2.42 -2.49 1.96
C LEU A 244 -3.41 -3.15 2.93
N ALA A 245 -3.23 -4.44 3.24
CA ALA A 245 -4.03 -5.14 4.24
C ALA A 245 -3.87 -4.53 5.64
N ALA A 246 -2.65 -4.12 6.01
CA ALA A 246 -2.41 -3.41 7.28
C ALA A 246 -3.12 -2.04 7.32
N GLU A 247 -3.12 -1.29 6.22
CA GLU A 247 -3.87 -0.03 6.11
C GLU A 247 -5.38 -0.26 6.22
N GLN A 248 -5.91 -1.25 5.52
CA GLN A 248 -7.32 -1.61 5.58
C GLN A 248 -7.75 -2.03 6.98
N LEU A 249 -6.90 -2.77 7.70
CA LEU A 249 -7.11 -3.11 9.11
C LEU A 249 -7.25 -1.86 9.98
N GLY A 250 -6.35 -0.89 9.85
CA GLY A 250 -6.40 0.37 10.59
C GLY A 250 -7.68 1.16 10.31
N ALA A 251 -8.06 1.26 9.04
CA ALA A 251 -9.30 1.93 8.63
C ALA A 251 -10.55 1.20 9.15
N ALA A 252 -10.56 -0.14 9.17
CA ALA A 252 -11.65 -0.95 9.72
C ALA A 252 -11.79 -0.74 11.25
N GLN A 253 -10.67 -0.68 11.97
CA GLN A 253 -10.65 -0.35 13.39
C GLN A 253 -11.30 1.02 13.64
N GLN A 254 -10.94 2.03 12.85
CA GLN A 254 -11.53 3.37 13.02
C GLN A 254 -13.03 3.39 12.72
N CYS A 255 -13.51 2.63 11.73
CA CYS A 255 -14.94 2.47 11.50
C CYS A 255 -15.67 1.92 12.73
N LEU A 256 -15.09 0.93 13.39
CA LEU A 256 -15.63 0.38 14.64
C LEU A 256 -15.65 1.43 15.75
N ASP A 257 -14.53 2.13 15.97
CA ASP A 257 -14.38 3.12 17.03
C ASP A 257 -15.38 4.28 16.87
N LEU A 258 -15.50 4.84 15.67
CA LEU A 258 -16.47 5.89 15.34
C LEU A 258 -17.91 5.42 15.57
N THR A 259 -18.22 4.19 15.17
CA THR A 259 -19.57 3.63 15.30
C THR A 259 -19.95 3.40 16.74
N VAL A 260 -19.03 2.86 17.55
CA VAL A 260 -19.26 2.63 18.98
C VAL A 260 -19.42 3.95 19.72
N ALA A 261 -18.55 4.94 19.45
CA ALA A 261 -18.65 6.27 20.05
C ALA A 261 -20.00 6.92 19.74
N TYR A 262 -20.36 6.99 18.45
CA TYR A 262 -21.65 7.56 18.04
C TYR A 262 -22.85 6.84 18.65
N ALA A 263 -22.86 5.51 18.62
CA ALA A 263 -23.96 4.72 19.15
C ALA A 263 -24.13 4.88 20.68
N SER A 264 -23.05 5.15 21.40
CA SER A 264 -23.07 5.38 22.84
C SER A 264 -23.67 6.74 23.22
N GLU A 265 -23.54 7.75 22.36
CA GLU A 265 -24.02 9.11 22.60
C GLU A 265 -25.41 9.37 21.97
N ARG A 266 -25.67 8.78 20.81
CA ARG A 266 -26.92 9.03 20.08
C ARG A 266 -28.13 8.45 20.80
N VAL A 267 -29.08 9.29 21.16
CA VAL A 267 -30.34 8.90 21.80
C VAL A 267 -31.46 8.81 20.77
N GLN A 268 -32.16 7.68 20.75
CA GLN A 268 -33.41 7.46 20.05
C GLN A 268 -34.33 6.56 20.90
N PHE A 269 -35.62 6.72 20.79
CA PHE A 269 -36.61 5.99 21.59
C PHE A 269 -36.35 6.06 23.10
N GLY A 270 -35.88 7.23 23.57
CA GLY A 270 -35.59 7.52 24.98
C GLY A 270 -34.34 6.92 25.60
N ARG A 271 -33.45 6.33 24.80
CA ARG A 271 -32.18 5.74 25.26
C ARG A 271 -31.09 5.75 24.20
N ALA A 272 -29.82 5.57 24.60
CA ALA A 272 -28.71 5.44 23.67
C ALA A 272 -28.92 4.27 22.72
N ILE A 273 -28.62 4.47 21.40
CA ILE A 273 -28.85 3.40 20.41
C ILE A 273 -27.95 2.20 20.63
N ALA A 274 -26.80 2.35 21.31
CA ALA A 274 -25.96 1.24 21.74
C ALA A 274 -26.68 0.25 22.69
N SER A 275 -27.79 0.65 23.31
CA SER A 275 -28.57 -0.25 24.19
C SER A 275 -29.38 -1.30 23.41
N PHE A 276 -29.61 -1.11 22.12
CA PHE A 276 -30.38 -2.04 21.30
C PHE A 276 -29.52 -3.23 20.83
N GLN A 277 -30.07 -4.45 20.95
CA GLN A 277 -29.36 -5.67 20.59
C GLN A 277 -28.89 -5.69 19.13
N ALA A 278 -29.69 -5.18 18.19
CA ALA A 278 -29.31 -5.10 16.78
C ALA A 278 -28.02 -4.28 16.58
N VAL A 279 -27.87 -3.16 17.27
CA VAL A 279 -26.68 -2.32 17.21
C VAL A 279 -25.47 -3.03 17.84
N LYS A 280 -25.67 -3.65 19.02
CA LYS A 280 -24.61 -4.42 19.72
C LYS A 280 -24.08 -5.56 18.85
N HIS A 281 -24.96 -6.31 18.19
CA HIS A 281 -24.57 -7.44 17.35
C HIS A 281 -23.78 -6.96 16.13
N ARG A 282 -24.11 -5.83 15.53
CA ARG A 282 -23.35 -5.26 14.41
C ARG A 282 -21.97 -4.80 14.84
N CYS A 283 -21.86 -4.09 15.96
CA CYS A 283 -20.54 -3.70 16.50
C CYS A 283 -19.69 -4.92 16.88
N ALA A 284 -20.30 -5.96 17.47
CA ALA A 284 -19.61 -7.21 17.78
C ALA A 284 -19.11 -7.93 16.53
N GLN A 285 -19.91 -7.94 15.45
CA GLN A 285 -19.49 -8.52 14.17
C GLN A 285 -18.34 -7.72 13.55
N MET A 286 -18.40 -6.38 13.58
CA MET A 286 -17.27 -5.53 13.16
C MET A 286 -16.00 -5.87 13.94
N MET A 287 -16.09 -5.99 15.27
CA MET A 287 -14.97 -6.33 16.14
C MET A 287 -14.36 -7.70 15.79
N VAL A 288 -15.17 -8.71 15.55
CA VAL A 288 -14.69 -10.06 15.17
C VAL A 288 -13.92 -10.02 13.86
N LEU A 289 -14.41 -9.29 12.85
CA LEU A 289 -13.72 -9.15 11.57
C LEU A 289 -12.40 -8.39 11.71
N VAL A 290 -12.37 -7.31 12.50
CA VAL A 290 -11.16 -6.54 12.76
C VAL A 290 -10.10 -7.40 13.45
N GLU A 291 -10.47 -8.18 14.49
CA GLU A 291 -9.50 -9.03 15.20
C GLU A 291 -9.02 -10.22 14.36
N ALA A 292 -9.89 -10.77 13.51
CA ALA A 292 -9.48 -11.80 12.54
C ALA A 292 -8.47 -11.21 11.52
N ALA A 293 -8.76 -10.04 10.96
CA ALA A 293 -7.86 -9.34 10.05
C ALA A 293 -6.54 -8.97 10.73
N ARG A 294 -6.58 -8.51 11.99
CA ARG A 294 -5.39 -8.20 12.79
C ARG A 294 -4.47 -9.40 12.94
N SER A 295 -5.03 -10.53 13.32
CA SER A 295 -4.28 -11.79 13.47
C SER A 295 -3.65 -12.23 12.16
N ALA A 296 -4.40 -12.14 11.04
CA ALA A 296 -3.91 -12.50 9.72
C ALA A 296 -2.79 -11.56 9.23
N VAL A 297 -2.98 -10.23 9.36
CA VAL A 297 -1.99 -9.22 8.90
C VAL A 297 -0.67 -9.37 9.65
N TYR A 298 -0.70 -9.48 10.98
CA TYR A 298 0.54 -9.64 11.74
C TYR A 298 1.18 -11.00 11.57
N GLY A 299 0.39 -12.07 11.43
CA GLY A 299 0.88 -13.39 11.04
C GLY A 299 1.64 -13.33 9.72
N ALA A 300 1.03 -12.75 8.70
CA ALA A 300 1.64 -12.58 7.38
C ALA A 300 2.90 -11.69 7.41
N ALA A 301 2.91 -10.61 8.20
CA ALA A 301 4.08 -9.75 8.34
C ALA A 301 5.29 -10.50 8.94
N HIS A 302 5.06 -11.36 9.93
CA HIS A 302 6.12 -12.20 10.48
C HIS A 302 6.54 -13.31 9.52
N ALA A 303 5.60 -13.94 8.82
CA ALA A 303 5.90 -14.96 7.83
C ALA A 303 6.77 -14.37 6.69
N TRP A 304 6.57 -13.09 6.33
CA TRP A 304 7.36 -12.41 5.31
C TRP A 304 8.84 -12.26 5.66
N GLU A 305 9.18 -12.20 6.95
CA GLU A 305 10.58 -12.15 7.41
C GLU A 305 11.25 -13.53 7.42
N ALA A 306 10.50 -14.61 7.27
CA ALA A 306 11.06 -15.94 7.18
C ALA A 306 11.83 -16.16 5.87
N ALA A 307 12.75 -17.11 5.87
CA ALA A 307 13.59 -17.43 4.71
C ALA A 307 12.78 -17.99 3.53
N ASP A 308 11.70 -18.74 3.81
CA ASP A 308 10.81 -19.28 2.78
C ASP A 308 9.59 -18.36 2.61
N LYS A 309 9.61 -17.61 1.51
CA LYS A 309 8.54 -16.66 1.18
C LYS A 309 7.34 -17.30 0.46
N ALA A 310 7.39 -18.57 0.09
CA ALA A 310 6.26 -19.23 -0.55
C ALA A 310 5.07 -19.36 0.41
N ASP A 311 5.33 -19.78 1.65
CA ASP A 311 4.30 -19.84 2.70
C ASP A 311 3.79 -18.46 3.07
N ALA A 312 4.67 -17.45 3.09
CA ALA A 312 4.29 -16.07 3.38
C ALA A 312 3.28 -15.50 2.38
N ARG A 313 3.33 -15.88 1.10
CA ARG A 313 2.36 -15.45 0.08
C ARG A 313 0.95 -15.93 0.37
N ILE A 314 0.81 -17.12 0.93
CA ILE A 314 -0.48 -17.69 1.35
C ILE A 314 -1.05 -16.86 2.51
N GLU A 315 -0.21 -16.58 3.51
CA GLU A 315 -0.59 -15.77 4.66
C GLU A 315 -0.98 -14.35 4.22
N ILE A 316 -0.23 -13.74 3.28
CA ILE A 316 -0.54 -12.42 2.74
C ILE A 316 -1.87 -12.42 1.97
N ALA A 317 -2.11 -13.46 1.17
CA ALA A 317 -3.38 -13.57 0.45
C ALA A 317 -4.56 -13.71 1.41
N ALA A 318 -4.43 -14.51 2.47
CA ALA A 318 -5.45 -14.63 3.51
C ALA A 318 -5.66 -13.31 4.26
N ALA A 319 -4.58 -12.62 4.63
CA ALA A 319 -4.64 -11.31 5.28
C ALA A 319 -5.32 -10.25 4.40
N ALA A 320 -5.03 -10.23 3.10
CA ALA A 320 -5.65 -9.30 2.15
C ALA A 320 -7.17 -9.51 2.04
N VAL A 321 -7.63 -10.76 2.02
CA VAL A 321 -9.06 -11.07 1.99
C VAL A 321 -9.73 -10.65 3.30
N ALA A 322 -9.15 -11.01 4.45
CA ALA A 322 -9.70 -10.71 5.76
C ALA A 322 -9.78 -9.19 6.02
N ALA A 323 -8.73 -8.44 5.65
CA ALA A 323 -8.68 -7.00 5.85
C ALA A 323 -9.65 -6.25 4.91
N ASP A 324 -9.78 -6.68 3.65
CA ASP A 324 -10.75 -6.12 2.71
C ASP A 324 -12.20 -6.33 3.21
N GLU A 325 -12.52 -7.54 3.68
CA GLU A 325 -13.82 -7.86 4.26
C GLU A 325 -14.11 -7.00 5.50
N ALA A 326 -13.14 -6.90 6.41
CA ALA A 326 -13.28 -6.11 7.64
C ALA A 326 -13.53 -4.63 7.34
N LEU A 327 -12.77 -4.04 6.41
CA LEU A 327 -12.95 -2.64 6.05
C LEU A 327 -14.25 -2.40 5.30
N ARG A 328 -14.60 -3.22 4.32
CA ARG A 328 -15.84 -3.05 3.55
C ARG A 328 -17.06 -3.19 4.43
N PHE A 329 -17.11 -4.23 5.26
CA PHE A 329 -18.19 -4.42 6.22
C PHE A 329 -18.24 -3.28 7.24
N GLY A 330 -17.10 -2.95 7.85
CA GLY A 330 -16.98 -1.90 8.86
C GLY A 330 -17.42 -0.54 8.35
N ALA A 331 -17.01 -0.16 7.15
CA ALA A 331 -17.39 1.12 6.55
C ALA A 331 -18.88 1.21 6.18
N GLN A 332 -19.46 0.10 5.70
CA GLN A 332 -20.91 0.02 5.43
C GLN A 332 -21.74 0.14 6.71
N GLU A 333 -21.36 -0.60 7.76
CA GLU A 333 -22.07 -0.57 9.03
C GLU A 333 -21.88 0.78 9.74
N ALA A 334 -20.71 1.41 9.61
CA ALA A 334 -20.51 2.75 10.14
C ALA A 334 -21.50 3.75 9.52
N ILE A 335 -21.67 3.76 8.21
CA ILE A 335 -22.71 4.59 7.54
C ILE A 335 -24.11 4.21 8.03
N GLN A 336 -24.43 2.93 8.04
CA GLN A 336 -25.76 2.45 8.39
C GLN A 336 -26.16 2.82 9.82
N LEU A 337 -25.24 2.64 10.79
CA LEU A 337 -25.50 2.89 12.20
C LEU A 337 -25.49 4.37 12.59
N HIS A 338 -24.81 5.22 11.79
CA HIS A 338 -24.96 6.69 11.91
C HIS A 338 -26.27 7.20 11.30
N GLY A 339 -26.93 6.38 10.45
CA GLY A 339 -28.13 6.78 9.74
C GLY A 339 -27.88 7.90 8.72
N GLY A 340 -28.83 8.81 8.50
CA GLY A 340 -28.72 9.85 7.48
C GLY A 340 -27.47 10.73 7.60
N VAL A 341 -26.98 10.97 8.80
CA VAL A 341 -25.78 11.80 9.02
C VAL A 341 -24.48 11.10 8.58
N GLY A 342 -24.44 9.75 8.57
CA GLY A 342 -23.24 9.00 8.20
C GLY A 342 -22.76 9.22 6.76
N PHE A 343 -23.67 9.73 5.89
CA PHE A 343 -23.35 10.02 4.49
C PHE A 343 -23.15 11.53 4.21
N THR A 344 -23.27 12.36 5.24
CA THR A 344 -23.07 13.81 5.10
C THR A 344 -21.60 14.19 5.25
N TRP A 345 -21.25 15.39 4.77
CA TRP A 345 -19.86 15.87 4.81
C TRP A 345 -19.36 16.18 6.23
N GLU A 346 -20.26 16.41 7.17
CA GLU A 346 -19.92 16.74 8.56
C GLU A 346 -19.41 15.52 9.36
N TYR A 347 -19.78 14.29 8.91
CA TYR A 347 -19.39 13.06 9.58
C TYR A 347 -18.33 12.28 8.80
N ASP A 348 -17.54 11.50 9.51
CA ASP A 348 -16.36 10.83 8.99
C ASP A 348 -16.60 9.46 8.30
N PRO A 349 -17.65 8.68 8.61
CA PRO A 349 -17.84 7.35 8.00
C PRO A 349 -17.78 7.33 6.48
N GLN A 350 -18.26 8.39 5.81
CA GLN A 350 -18.23 8.48 4.35
C GLN A 350 -16.80 8.53 3.76
N LEU A 351 -15.81 9.00 4.51
CA LEU A 351 -14.40 9.00 4.07
C LEU A 351 -13.86 7.56 4.03
N TYR A 352 -14.11 6.80 5.08
CA TYR A 352 -13.72 5.39 5.17
C TYR A 352 -14.47 4.51 4.16
N PHE A 353 -15.74 4.81 3.90
CA PHE A 353 -16.50 4.12 2.87
C PHE A 353 -15.89 4.33 1.48
N LYS A 354 -15.51 5.55 1.13
CA LYS A 354 -14.83 5.87 -0.14
C LYS A 354 -13.49 5.17 -0.25
N ARG A 355 -12.66 5.18 0.81
CA ARG A 355 -11.41 4.42 0.87
C ARG A 355 -11.64 2.93 0.72
N ALA A 356 -12.64 2.34 1.36
CA ALA A 356 -12.98 0.93 1.23
C ALA A 356 -13.31 0.55 -0.22
N GLN A 357 -14.13 1.38 -0.91
CA GLN A 357 -14.47 1.15 -2.31
C GLN A 357 -13.26 1.26 -3.23
N ALA A 358 -12.37 2.23 -3.01
CA ALA A 358 -11.17 2.41 -3.82
C ALA A 358 -10.15 1.28 -3.57
N ALA A 359 -9.81 1.02 -2.31
CA ALA A 359 -8.79 0.06 -1.92
C ALA A 359 -9.12 -1.39 -2.32
N SER A 360 -10.42 -1.74 -2.43
CA SER A 360 -10.87 -3.06 -2.86
C SER A 360 -10.45 -3.44 -4.29
N HIS A 361 -9.97 -2.49 -5.08
CA HIS A 361 -9.49 -2.69 -6.45
C HIS A 361 -7.97 -2.59 -6.61
N TRP A 362 -7.25 -2.05 -5.61
CA TRP A 362 -5.80 -1.85 -5.71
C TRP A 362 -5.05 -3.18 -5.67
N LEU A 363 -4.01 -3.29 -6.50
CA LEU A 363 -3.23 -4.52 -6.67
C LEU A 363 -4.12 -5.75 -6.94
N GLY A 364 -5.11 -5.62 -7.82
CA GLY A 364 -6.04 -6.70 -8.20
C GLY A 364 -7.08 -7.05 -7.13
N GLY A 365 -7.19 -6.24 -6.06
CA GLY A 365 -8.18 -6.41 -4.99
C GLY A 365 -8.09 -7.74 -4.24
N ALA A 366 -9.14 -8.08 -3.48
CA ALA A 366 -9.28 -9.38 -2.83
C ALA A 366 -9.44 -10.52 -3.85
N GLY A 367 -9.92 -10.24 -5.07
CA GLY A 367 -10.10 -11.24 -6.12
C GLY A 367 -8.80 -11.90 -6.55
N ALA A 368 -7.72 -11.14 -6.72
CA ALA A 368 -6.40 -11.69 -7.05
C ALA A 368 -5.85 -12.58 -5.91
N ALA A 369 -6.07 -12.19 -4.66
CA ALA A 369 -5.68 -12.99 -3.49
C ALA A 369 -6.48 -14.30 -3.40
N LEU A 370 -7.79 -14.26 -3.64
CA LEU A 370 -8.65 -15.46 -3.68
C LEU A 370 -8.26 -16.41 -4.81
N ALA A 371 -7.97 -15.88 -6.00
CA ALA A 371 -7.49 -16.70 -7.13
C ALA A 371 -6.19 -17.42 -6.76
N TYR A 372 -5.23 -16.73 -6.15
CA TYR A 372 -3.98 -17.33 -5.69
C TYR A 372 -4.22 -18.44 -4.66
N LEU A 373 -5.12 -18.22 -3.68
CA LEU A 373 -5.47 -19.23 -2.68
C LEU A 373 -6.16 -20.46 -3.32
N ALA A 374 -7.05 -20.24 -4.30
CA ALA A 374 -7.71 -21.33 -5.02
C ALA A 374 -6.70 -22.20 -5.79
N ASP A 375 -5.79 -21.58 -6.55
CA ASP A 375 -4.72 -22.28 -7.27
C ASP A 375 -3.82 -23.08 -6.30
N PHE A 376 -3.54 -22.52 -5.12
CA PHE A 376 -2.78 -23.21 -4.10
C PHE A 376 -3.53 -24.44 -3.58
N VAL A 377 -4.84 -24.35 -3.30
CA VAL A 377 -5.65 -25.47 -2.81
C VAL A 377 -5.77 -26.58 -3.86
N ASP A 378 -5.95 -26.22 -5.13
CA ASP A 378 -6.11 -27.16 -6.23
C ASP A 378 -4.79 -27.84 -6.63
N THR A 379 -3.64 -27.27 -6.24
CA THR A 379 -2.32 -27.88 -6.53
C THR A 379 -2.09 -29.10 -5.63
N PRO A 380 -1.85 -30.31 -6.19
CA PRO A 380 -1.59 -31.51 -5.40
C PRO A 380 -0.42 -31.34 -4.43
N ILE A 381 -0.54 -31.88 -3.21
CA ILE A 381 0.48 -31.76 -2.14
C ILE A 381 1.87 -32.22 -2.61
N ALA A 382 1.95 -33.24 -3.47
CA ALA A 382 3.21 -33.72 -4.04
C ALA A 382 3.87 -32.66 -4.94
N ALA A 383 3.09 -31.88 -5.72
CA ALA A 383 3.60 -30.84 -6.59
C ALA A 383 4.01 -29.57 -5.82
N ARG A 384 3.41 -29.31 -4.67
CA ARG A 384 3.77 -28.17 -3.79
C ARG A 384 5.20 -28.29 -3.25
N LYS A 385 5.68 -29.53 -3.01
CA LYS A 385 7.04 -29.80 -2.51
C LYS A 385 8.12 -29.65 -3.59
N THR A 386 7.77 -29.75 -4.87
CA THR A 386 8.73 -29.65 -5.99
C THR A 386 8.77 -28.24 -6.61
N GLY A 387 7.71 -27.44 -6.48
CA GLY A 387 7.64 -26.06 -6.99
C GLY A 387 8.67 -25.10 -6.35
N GLY A 388 9.09 -25.35 -5.12
CA GLY A 388 10.16 -24.59 -4.46
C GLY A 388 11.57 -24.81 -5.04
N GLN A 389 11.75 -25.74 -5.99
CA GLN A 389 13.03 -25.98 -6.66
C GLN A 389 13.15 -25.29 -8.04
N HIS A 390 12.05 -24.94 -8.67
CA HIS A 390 12.08 -24.25 -9.97
C HIS A 390 12.22 -22.71 -9.88
N GLU A 391 11.99 -22.11 -8.71
CA GLU A 391 12.30 -20.69 -8.45
C GLU A 391 13.75 -20.45 -7.97
N ARG A 392 14.58 -21.50 -7.88
CA ARG A 392 16.02 -21.44 -7.46
C ARG A 392 17.02 -21.57 -8.61
N ALA A 393 16.55 -21.61 -9.87
CA ALA A 393 17.43 -21.66 -11.04
C ALA A 393 17.41 -20.31 -11.78
#